data_efd8c66dd782124db9e22582fe2c9870
#
_entry.id   efd8c66dd782124db9e22582fe2c9870
#
_cell.length_a   1.000
_cell.length_b   1.000
_cell.length_c   1.000
_cell.angle_alpha   90.00
_cell.angle_beta   90.00
_cell.angle_gamma   90.00
#
_symmetry.space_group_name_H-M   'P 1'
#
loop_
_entity.id
_entity.type
_entity.pdbx_description
1 polymer ?
#
loop_
_entity_poly.entity_id
_entity_poly.type
_entity_poly.pdbx_seq_one_letter_code
_entity_poly.pdbx_strand_id
1 'polypeptide(L)'
;MKMMLAENIRAFRKERSLTQEQLSEALGVTAGAVYKWEAKLSIPELELIIQMADFFDTSVDVLLGYEVKDNRLEATVKRLQEYRRSKDWDGLAEAVKALKKYPHSFQIVNASAALYRAFGFESGDKALFHRALELLEQSRLLLSQNEDPQISEQTIYGRIAQTYLGLGETAKAIELWKTHNADGVFSPQIGHILAQNDQVEEAEPFLSEALTKLLSNLVNTIVGYMNVYMKRGDQASTQAILSWGVGLLLGLREADKPNYFDRVSAVFLAALAGSQFLSGQGDEARDTLIKAKELAAFFDASPSYDESDIRFITRIEGASAHDDMGATAMDGVRNAVSQFENEEFTALWNAVSE
;
A
#
# COMPACT_ATOMS: atom_id res chain seq x y z
N MET A 1 9.29 -33.09 1.36
CA MET A 1 10.51 -33.25 0.54
C MET A 1 10.50 -34.68 0.03
N LYS A 2 10.49 -34.90 -1.27
CA LYS A 2 10.47 -36.22 -1.88
C LYS A 2 11.93 -36.52 -2.24
N MET A 3 12.51 -37.50 -1.55
CA MET A 3 13.88 -37.93 -1.82
C MET A 3 13.90 -38.66 -3.18
N MET A 4 14.75 -38.21 -4.10
CA MET A 4 14.84 -38.72 -5.47
C MET A 4 16.03 -39.72 -5.65
N LEU A 5 16.62 -40.17 -4.55
CA LEU A 5 17.85 -40.97 -4.55
C LEU A 5 17.76 -42.21 -5.46
N ALA A 6 16.69 -42.99 -5.34
CA ALA A 6 16.49 -44.22 -6.11
C ALA A 6 16.40 -43.98 -7.62
N GLU A 7 15.65 -42.94 -7.99
CA GLU A 7 15.49 -42.48 -9.37
C GLU A 7 16.84 -42.00 -9.94
N ASN A 8 17.57 -41.20 -9.16
CA ASN A 8 18.86 -40.65 -9.58
C ASN A 8 19.95 -41.69 -9.69
N ILE A 9 20.05 -42.64 -8.75
CA ILE A 9 20.98 -43.81 -8.89
C ILE A 9 20.70 -44.52 -10.21
N ARG A 10 19.43 -44.81 -10.51
CA ARG A 10 19.06 -45.51 -11.74
C ARG A 10 19.33 -44.67 -12.99
N ALA A 11 19.11 -43.38 -12.93
CA ALA A 11 19.35 -42.45 -14.05
C ALA A 11 20.84 -42.36 -14.37
N PHE A 12 21.70 -42.07 -13.37
CA PHE A 12 23.15 -41.93 -13.54
C PHE A 12 23.80 -43.23 -13.97
N ARG A 13 23.33 -44.38 -13.41
CA ARG A 13 23.82 -45.70 -13.86
C ARG A 13 23.53 -45.91 -15.35
N LYS A 14 22.29 -45.62 -15.79
CA LYS A 14 21.89 -45.79 -17.20
C LYS A 14 22.61 -44.80 -18.13
N GLU A 15 22.84 -43.57 -17.70
CA GLU A 15 23.60 -42.57 -18.45
C GLU A 15 25.03 -43.09 -18.76
N ARG A 16 25.63 -43.80 -17.82
CA ARG A 16 26.94 -44.45 -18.01
C ARG A 16 26.87 -45.83 -18.64
N SER A 17 25.67 -46.26 -19.10
CA SER A 17 25.45 -47.55 -19.76
C SER A 17 25.86 -48.76 -18.90
N LEU A 18 25.81 -48.64 -17.57
CA LEU A 18 26.18 -49.72 -16.64
C LEU A 18 24.97 -50.62 -16.35
N THR A 19 25.25 -51.93 -16.15
CA THR A 19 24.28 -52.85 -15.52
C THR A 19 24.29 -52.69 -14.00
N GLN A 20 23.32 -53.27 -13.30
CA GLN A 20 23.30 -53.29 -11.83
C GLN A 20 24.48 -54.03 -11.23
N GLU A 21 24.89 -55.13 -11.90
CA GLU A 21 26.08 -55.90 -11.55
C GLU A 21 27.35 -55.05 -11.65
N GLN A 22 27.55 -54.36 -12.77
CA GLN A 22 28.71 -53.49 -12.99
C GLN A 22 28.79 -52.34 -11.98
N LEU A 23 27.65 -51.72 -11.64
CA LEU A 23 27.61 -50.70 -10.59
C LEU A 23 27.94 -51.31 -9.21
N SER A 24 27.43 -52.50 -8.93
CA SER A 24 27.72 -53.20 -7.66
C SER A 24 29.20 -53.56 -7.49
N GLU A 25 29.85 -54.01 -8.57
CA GLU A 25 31.29 -54.24 -8.58
C GLU A 25 32.10 -52.99 -8.32
N ALA A 26 31.73 -51.88 -8.98
CA ALA A 26 32.40 -50.57 -8.81
C ALA A 26 32.30 -50.04 -7.38
N LEU A 27 31.19 -50.30 -6.69
CA LEU A 27 30.92 -49.83 -5.33
C LEU A 27 31.29 -50.86 -4.25
N GLY A 28 31.76 -52.06 -4.62
CA GLY A 28 32.11 -53.12 -3.67
C GLY A 28 30.91 -53.71 -2.91
N VAL A 29 29.73 -53.74 -3.52
CA VAL A 29 28.50 -54.23 -2.92
C VAL A 29 27.88 -55.36 -3.74
N THR A 30 26.77 -55.93 -3.29
CA THR A 30 26.07 -56.96 -4.07
C THR A 30 25.10 -56.35 -5.09
N ALA A 31 24.88 -57.02 -6.24
CA ALA A 31 23.87 -56.57 -7.22
C ALA A 31 22.46 -56.46 -6.62
N GLY A 32 22.14 -57.36 -5.65
CA GLY A 32 20.88 -57.27 -4.91
C GLY A 32 20.73 -56.02 -4.06
N ALA A 33 21.84 -55.43 -3.59
CA ALA A 33 21.81 -54.13 -2.88
C ALA A 33 21.42 -52.99 -3.84
N VAL A 34 22.07 -52.91 -5.00
CA VAL A 34 21.77 -51.91 -6.05
C VAL A 34 20.30 -52.01 -6.51
N TYR A 35 19.82 -53.25 -6.74
CA TYR A 35 18.42 -53.50 -7.06
C TYR A 35 17.46 -52.93 -5.99
N LYS A 36 17.73 -53.22 -4.71
CA LYS A 36 16.87 -52.73 -3.60
C LYS A 36 16.86 -51.22 -3.52
N TRP A 37 17.98 -50.55 -3.78
CA TRP A 37 18.04 -49.07 -3.77
C TRP A 37 17.21 -48.46 -4.91
N GLU A 38 17.38 -48.97 -6.15
CA GLU A 38 16.63 -48.54 -7.32
C GLU A 38 15.13 -48.86 -7.24
N ALA A 39 14.78 -49.93 -6.53
CA ALA A 39 13.39 -50.35 -6.28
C ALA A 39 12.76 -49.69 -5.05
N LYS A 40 13.50 -48.81 -4.33
CA LYS A 40 13.05 -48.12 -3.09
C LYS A 40 12.76 -49.07 -1.92
N LEU A 41 13.36 -50.28 -1.94
CA LEU A 41 13.19 -51.27 -0.89
C LEU A 41 14.15 -51.06 0.29
N SER A 42 15.26 -50.37 0.06
CA SER A 42 16.21 -49.93 1.09
C SER A 42 16.92 -48.65 0.65
N ILE A 43 17.60 -48.00 1.60
CA ILE A 43 18.42 -46.80 1.37
C ILE A 43 19.87 -47.22 1.59
N PRO A 44 20.85 -46.81 0.74
CA PRO A 44 22.27 -47.03 0.98
C PRO A 44 22.73 -46.29 2.26
N GLU A 45 23.78 -46.80 2.86
CA GLU A 45 24.48 -46.09 3.94
C GLU A 45 25.13 -44.81 3.43
N LEU A 46 25.34 -43.83 4.34
CA LEU A 46 25.85 -42.52 3.97
C LEU A 46 27.18 -42.60 3.21
N GLU A 47 28.07 -43.46 3.63
CA GLU A 47 29.37 -43.63 2.99
C GLU A 47 29.26 -44.11 1.54
N LEU A 48 28.30 -44.98 1.25
CA LEU A 48 27.99 -45.42 -0.11
C LEU A 48 27.34 -44.34 -0.96
N ILE A 49 26.54 -43.46 -0.35
CA ILE A 49 25.96 -42.28 -1.06
C ILE A 49 27.09 -41.34 -1.49
N ILE A 50 28.07 -41.08 -0.61
CA ILE A 50 29.23 -40.25 -0.93
C ILE A 50 30.06 -40.89 -2.03
N GLN A 51 30.34 -42.20 -1.91
CA GLN A 51 31.09 -42.96 -2.91
C GLN A 51 30.39 -43.00 -4.28
N MET A 52 29.04 -43.11 -4.30
CA MET A 52 28.26 -43.02 -5.54
C MET A 52 28.31 -41.62 -6.14
N ALA A 53 28.27 -40.56 -5.32
CA ALA A 53 28.38 -39.21 -5.82
C ALA A 53 29.73 -38.96 -6.51
N ASP A 54 30.84 -39.43 -5.89
CA ASP A 54 32.17 -39.38 -6.49
C ASP A 54 32.24 -40.26 -7.76
N PHE A 55 31.70 -41.46 -7.73
CA PHE A 55 31.69 -42.36 -8.88
C PHE A 55 30.92 -41.82 -10.07
N PHE A 56 29.83 -41.10 -9.82
CA PHE A 56 29.02 -40.49 -10.85
C PHE A 56 29.45 -39.04 -11.20
N ASP A 57 30.58 -38.55 -10.68
CA ASP A 57 31.05 -37.16 -10.85
C ASP A 57 29.95 -36.10 -10.56
N THR A 58 29.21 -36.29 -9.48
CA THR A 58 28.12 -35.44 -9.08
C THR A 58 28.20 -35.08 -7.59
N SER A 59 27.41 -34.13 -7.12
CA SER A 59 27.33 -33.86 -5.69
C SER A 59 26.32 -34.78 -4.99
N VAL A 60 26.51 -35.00 -3.68
CA VAL A 60 25.57 -35.75 -2.84
C VAL A 60 24.17 -35.10 -2.90
N ASP A 61 24.09 -33.76 -2.94
CA ASP A 61 22.81 -33.05 -3.03
C ASP A 61 22.06 -33.37 -4.32
N VAL A 62 22.77 -33.41 -5.46
CA VAL A 62 22.20 -33.79 -6.76
C VAL A 62 21.79 -35.27 -6.74
N LEU A 63 22.62 -36.17 -6.19
CA LEU A 63 22.29 -37.58 -6.09
C LEU A 63 21.04 -37.81 -5.21
N LEU A 64 20.89 -37.07 -4.10
CA LEU A 64 19.73 -37.13 -3.23
C LEU A 64 18.49 -36.44 -3.86
N GLY A 65 18.66 -35.65 -4.91
CA GLY A 65 17.64 -34.78 -5.45
C GLY A 65 17.31 -33.64 -4.47
N TYR A 66 18.29 -33.20 -3.71
CA TYR A 66 18.15 -32.11 -2.76
C TYR A 66 18.45 -30.75 -3.45
N GLU A 67 17.45 -29.97 -3.61
CA GLU A 67 17.64 -28.57 -4.01
C GLU A 67 18.02 -27.74 -2.78
N VAL A 68 19.17 -27.10 -2.83
CA VAL A 68 19.62 -26.17 -1.78
C VAL A 68 18.71 -24.95 -1.78
N LYS A 69 17.69 -24.96 -0.94
CA LYS A 69 16.90 -23.76 -0.70
C LYS A 69 17.72 -22.80 0.17
N ASP A 70 17.83 -21.55 -0.28
CA ASP A 70 18.36 -20.51 0.59
C ASP A 70 17.39 -20.32 1.77
N ASN A 71 17.78 -20.82 2.93
CA ASN A 71 17.00 -20.80 4.16
C ASN A 71 17.43 -19.68 5.12
N ARG A 72 18.19 -18.71 4.63
CA ARG A 72 18.46 -17.48 5.39
C ARG A 72 17.16 -16.72 5.62
N LEU A 73 17.15 -15.85 6.61
CA LEU A 73 15.95 -15.12 7.05
C LEU A 73 15.30 -14.33 5.91
N GLU A 74 16.09 -13.51 5.20
CA GLU A 74 15.58 -12.65 4.13
C GLU A 74 15.00 -13.47 2.95
N ALA A 75 15.68 -14.55 2.57
CA ALA A 75 15.20 -15.43 1.51
C ALA A 75 13.89 -16.14 1.91
N THR A 76 13.76 -16.50 3.20
CA THR A 76 12.54 -17.10 3.72
C THR A 76 11.38 -16.09 3.72
N VAL A 77 11.62 -14.82 4.12
CA VAL A 77 10.62 -13.74 4.05
C VAL A 77 10.16 -13.53 2.61
N LYS A 78 11.08 -13.44 1.65
CA LYS A 78 10.76 -13.29 0.22
C LYS A 78 9.88 -14.43 -0.29
N ARG A 79 10.19 -15.68 0.08
CA ARG A 79 9.34 -16.83 -0.30
C ARG A 79 7.95 -16.75 0.29
N LEU A 80 7.79 -16.38 1.56
CA LEU A 80 6.47 -16.20 2.18
C LEU A 80 5.67 -15.09 1.47
N GLN A 81 6.32 -14.01 1.08
CA GLN A 81 5.68 -12.93 0.31
C GLN A 81 5.27 -13.41 -1.10
N GLU A 82 6.11 -14.24 -1.75
CA GLU A 82 5.80 -14.80 -3.07
C GLU A 82 4.62 -15.77 -3.00
N TYR A 83 4.60 -16.72 -2.05
CA TYR A 83 3.45 -17.60 -1.81
C TYR A 83 2.15 -16.82 -1.61
N ARG A 84 2.21 -15.70 -0.86
CA ARG A 84 1.04 -14.83 -0.69
C ARG A 84 0.62 -14.17 -2.01
N ARG A 85 1.58 -13.70 -2.82
CA ARG A 85 1.31 -13.02 -4.08
C ARG A 85 0.77 -13.96 -5.14
N SER A 86 1.34 -15.16 -5.24
CA SER A 86 0.93 -16.21 -6.17
C SER A 86 -0.32 -16.97 -5.71
N LYS A 87 -0.80 -16.73 -4.47
CA LYS A 87 -1.90 -17.45 -3.82
C LYS A 87 -1.64 -18.97 -3.72
N ASP A 88 -0.40 -19.34 -3.51
CA ASP A 88 0.01 -20.73 -3.38
C ASP A 88 -0.10 -21.18 -1.91
N TRP A 89 -1.02 -22.11 -1.65
CA TRP A 89 -1.33 -22.63 -0.33
C TRP A 89 -0.20 -23.42 0.34
N ASP A 90 0.79 -23.89 -0.41
CA ASP A 90 2.01 -24.49 0.15
C ASP A 90 2.77 -23.49 1.06
N GLY A 91 2.52 -22.21 0.90
CA GLY A 91 3.02 -21.15 1.76
C GLY A 91 2.67 -21.32 3.24
N LEU A 92 1.52 -21.93 3.58
CA LEU A 92 1.16 -22.20 4.98
C LEU A 92 2.13 -23.22 5.63
N ALA A 93 2.50 -24.25 4.89
CA ALA A 93 3.49 -25.23 5.37
C ALA A 93 4.88 -24.61 5.51
N GLU A 94 5.25 -23.70 4.60
CA GLU A 94 6.51 -22.93 4.68
C GLU A 94 6.48 -21.97 5.88
N ALA A 95 5.37 -21.28 6.13
CA ALA A 95 5.22 -20.40 7.30
C ALA A 95 5.38 -21.17 8.62
N VAL A 96 4.80 -22.36 8.74
CA VAL A 96 4.98 -23.21 9.92
C VAL A 96 6.46 -23.55 10.16
N LYS A 97 7.21 -23.89 9.10
CA LYS A 97 8.66 -24.19 9.20
C LYS A 97 9.45 -22.93 9.57
N ALA A 98 9.13 -21.80 8.93
CA ALA A 98 9.79 -20.53 9.18
C ALA A 98 9.62 -20.06 10.62
N LEU A 99 8.40 -20.13 11.15
CA LEU A 99 8.08 -19.78 12.54
C LEU A 99 8.79 -20.68 13.56
N LYS A 100 8.95 -21.98 13.27
CA LYS A 100 9.73 -22.88 14.12
C LYS A 100 11.22 -22.53 14.12
N LYS A 101 11.75 -22.10 12.96
CA LYS A 101 13.18 -21.76 12.81
C LYS A 101 13.50 -20.36 13.38
N TYR A 102 12.59 -19.40 13.23
CA TYR A 102 12.76 -18.00 13.61
C TYR A 102 11.58 -17.48 14.46
N PRO A 103 11.31 -18.05 15.64
CA PRO A 103 10.11 -17.75 16.41
C PRO A 103 10.04 -16.31 16.92
N HIS A 104 11.19 -15.65 17.05
CA HIS A 104 11.29 -14.28 17.61
C HIS A 104 11.75 -13.25 16.55
N SER A 105 11.62 -13.57 15.27
CA SER A 105 11.91 -12.60 14.19
C SER A 105 10.66 -11.86 13.79
N PHE A 106 10.64 -10.54 13.97
CA PHE A 106 9.55 -9.68 13.49
C PHE A 106 9.20 -9.96 12.04
N GLN A 107 10.20 -10.00 11.16
CA GLN A 107 10.01 -10.16 9.71
C GLN A 107 9.29 -11.47 9.37
N ILE A 108 9.68 -12.58 9.99
CA ILE A 108 9.04 -13.90 9.76
C ILE A 108 7.63 -13.93 10.34
N VAL A 109 7.45 -13.45 11.57
CA VAL A 109 6.14 -13.44 12.24
C VAL A 109 5.15 -12.58 11.47
N ASN A 110 5.57 -11.37 11.07
CA ASN A 110 4.72 -10.44 10.32
C ASN A 110 4.40 -10.95 8.90
N ALA A 111 5.38 -11.54 8.18
CA ALA A 111 5.15 -12.14 6.88
C ALA A 111 4.19 -13.33 6.95
N SER A 112 4.35 -14.19 7.99
CA SER A 112 3.45 -15.30 8.24
C SER A 112 2.04 -14.83 8.59
N ALA A 113 1.89 -13.81 9.45
CA ALA A 113 0.60 -13.21 9.77
C ALA A 113 -0.11 -12.71 8.52
N ALA A 114 0.62 -12.02 7.64
CA ALA A 114 0.08 -11.52 6.38
C ALA A 114 -0.39 -12.65 5.45
N LEU A 115 0.32 -13.78 5.43
CA LEU A 115 -0.03 -14.95 4.65
C LEU A 115 -1.31 -15.64 5.18
N TYR A 116 -1.36 -15.93 6.49
CA TYR A 116 -2.53 -16.54 7.14
C TYR A 116 -3.78 -15.65 6.96
N ARG A 117 -3.62 -14.34 7.10
CA ARG A 117 -4.71 -13.38 6.89
C ARG A 117 -5.22 -13.38 5.45
N ALA A 118 -4.31 -13.37 4.46
CA ALA A 118 -4.69 -13.40 3.04
C ALA A 118 -5.50 -14.64 2.69
N PHE A 119 -5.06 -15.82 3.11
CA PHE A 119 -5.78 -17.07 2.87
C PHE A 119 -7.06 -17.19 3.71
N GLY A 120 -7.10 -16.59 4.90
CA GLY A 120 -8.33 -16.46 5.68
C GLY A 120 -9.41 -15.69 4.92
N PHE A 121 -9.08 -14.54 4.32
CA PHE A 121 -10.00 -13.76 3.49
C PHE A 121 -10.41 -14.49 2.20
N GLU A 122 -9.52 -15.27 1.61
CA GLU A 122 -9.83 -16.01 0.39
C GLU A 122 -10.76 -17.20 0.63
N SER A 123 -10.57 -17.92 1.76
CA SER A 123 -11.33 -19.15 2.06
C SER A 123 -12.50 -18.95 3.01
N GLY A 124 -12.51 -17.87 3.80
CA GLY A 124 -13.43 -17.70 4.93
C GLY A 124 -13.10 -18.58 6.14
N ASP A 125 -11.94 -19.28 6.14
CA ASP A 125 -11.56 -20.17 7.24
C ASP A 125 -11.17 -19.39 8.50
N LYS A 126 -12.00 -19.54 9.53
CA LYS A 126 -11.81 -18.87 10.82
C LYS A 126 -10.53 -19.29 11.55
N ALA A 127 -10.06 -20.52 11.35
CA ALA A 127 -8.83 -20.99 11.97
C ALA A 127 -7.61 -20.20 11.46
N LEU A 128 -7.60 -19.83 10.17
CA LEU A 128 -6.55 -19.01 9.59
C LEU A 128 -6.57 -17.58 10.17
N PHE A 129 -7.76 -17.00 10.37
CA PHE A 129 -7.89 -15.69 11.02
C PHE A 129 -7.43 -15.70 12.48
N HIS A 130 -7.79 -16.74 13.26
CA HIS A 130 -7.30 -16.88 14.63
C HIS A 130 -5.77 -16.97 14.67
N ARG A 131 -5.18 -17.78 13.78
CA ARG A 131 -3.73 -17.86 13.69
C ARG A 131 -3.10 -16.55 13.26
N ALA A 132 -3.72 -15.81 12.35
CA ALA A 132 -3.26 -14.49 11.96
C ALA A 132 -3.28 -13.50 13.13
N LEU A 133 -4.33 -13.49 13.96
CA LEU A 133 -4.41 -12.64 15.15
C LEU A 133 -3.27 -12.91 16.14
N GLU A 134 -3.03 -14.19 16.48
CA GLU A 134 -1.90 -14.58 17.35
C GLU A 134 -0.56 -14.03 16.83
N LEU A 135 -0.32 -14.17 15.52
CA LEU A 135 0.91 -13.72 14.89
C LEU A 135 0.98 -12.18 14.77
N LEU A 136 -0.14 -11.49 14.58
CA LEU A 136 -0.17 -10.02 14.59
C LEU A 136 0.14 -9.46 15.97
N GLU A 137 -0.43 -10.04 17.05
CA GLU A 137 -0.10 -9.65 18.41
C GLU A 137 1.38 -9.92 18.73
N GLN A 138 1.91 -11.06 18.30
CA GLN A 138 3.33 -11.34 18.43
C GLN A 138 4.18 -10.33 17.61
N SER A 139 3.76 -9.96 16.40
CA SER A 139 4.43 -8.92 15.60
C SER A 139 4.48 -7.59 16.33
N ARG A 140 3.38 -7.20 17.01
CA ARG A 140 3.32 -5.97 17.79
C ARG A 140 4.36 -5.95 18.92
N LEU A 141 4.51 -7.07 19.64
CA LEU A 141 5.53 -7.20 20.69
C LEU A 141 6.97 -7.16 20.15
N LEU A 142 7.17 -7.54 18.90
CA LEU A 142 8.48 -7.56 18.23
C LEU A 142 8.75 -6.31 17.38
N LEU A 143 7.86 -5.31 17.43
CA LEU A 143 7.91 -4.14 16.55
C LEU A 143 9.21 -3.35 16.63
N SER A 144 9.90 -3.38 17.78
CA SER A 144 11.22 -2.75 17.94
C SER A 144 12.31 -3.30 17.00
N GLN A 145 12.10 -4.48 16.41
CA GLN A 145 12.99 -5.08 15.40
C GLN A 145 12.65 -4.66 13.96
N ASN A 146 11.57 -3.87 13.79
CA ASN A 146 11.13 -3.48 12.46
C ASN A 146 11.98 -2.33 11.91
N GLU A 147 12.46 -2.51 10.68
CA GLU A 147 13.23 -1.52 9.92
C GLU A 147 12.41 -0.91 8.76
N ASP A 148 11.22 -1.44 8.49
CA ASP A 148 10.34 -0.94 7.44
C ASP A 148 9.52 0.25 7.94
N PRO A 149 9.76 1.48 7.47
CA PRO A 149 9.04 2.67 7.92
C PRO A 149 7.55 2.65 7.58
N GLN A 150 7.11 1.78 6.67
CA GLN A 150 5.69 1.62 6.32
C GLN A 150 4.91 0.78 7.33
N ILE A 151 5.60 0.11 8.26
CA ILE A 151 4.97 -0.73 9.27
C ILE A 151 5.11 -0.05 10.63
N SER A 152 4.04 0.56 11.09
CA SER A 152 3.91 1.16 12.41
C SER A 152 3.00 0.31 13.31
N GLU A 153 2.88 0.68 14.56
CA GLU A 153 1.94 0.06 15.49
C GLU A 153 0.48 0.23 14.98
N GLN A 154 0.14 1.41 14.44
CA GLN A 154 -1.16 1.65 13.80
C GLN A 154 -1.39 0.69 12.63
N THR A 155 -0.37 0.42 11.81
CA THR A 155 -0.48 -0.56 10.73
C THR A 155 -0.87 -1.93 11.25
N ILE A 156 -0.29 -2.36 12.38
CA ILE A 156 -0.58 -3.66 13.00
C ILE A 156 -2.00 -3.66 13.58
N TYR A 157 -2.41 -2.62 14.32
CA TYR A 157 -3.78 -2.50 14.83
C TYR A 157 -4.82 -2.50 13.69
N GLY A 158 -4.54 -1.80 12.58
CA GLY A 158 -5.39 -1.83 11.41
C GLY A 158 -5.57 -3.25 10.85
N ARG A 159 -4.51 -4.04 10.81
CA ARG A 159 -4.56 -5.45 10.35
C ARG A 159 -5.29 -6.35 11.34
N ILE A 160 -5.14 -6.15 12.66
CA ILE A 160 -5.87 -6.89 13.69
C ILE A 160 -7.37 -6.62 13.56
N ALA A 161 -7.77 -5.35 13.49
CA ALA A 161 -9.16 -4.97 13.35
C ALA A 161 -9.81 -5.55 12.06
N GLN A 162 -9.11 -5.46 10.92
CA GLN A 162 -9.57 -6.10 9.68
C GLN A 162 -9.70 -7.63 9.82
N THR A 163 -8.84 -8.27 10.63
CA THR A 163 -8.92 -9.72 10.88
C THR A 163 -10.14 -10.06 11.73
N TYR A 164 -10.50 -9.20 12.71
CA TYR A 164 -11.76 -9.31 13.44
C TYR A 164 -12.98 -9.20 12.52
N LEU A 165 -12.95 -8.32 11.51
CA LEU A 165 -14.02 -8.29 10.49
C LEU A 165 -14.13 -9.60 9.72
N GLY A 166 -13.00 -10.21 9.36
CA GLY A 166 -12.99 -11.54 8.72
C GLY A 166 -13.60 -12.65 9.58
N LEU A 167 -13.50 -12.51 10.91
CA LEU A 167 -14.16 -13.41 11.87
C LEU A 167 -15.66 -13.12 12.09
N GLY A 168 -16.15 -11.97 11.58
CA GLY A 168 -17.49 -11.46 11.89
C GLY A 168 -17.59 -10.76 13.24
N GLU A 169 -16.47 -10.46 13.90
CA GLU A 169 -16.39 -9.78 15.20
C GLU A 169 -16.34 -8.25 15.02
N THR A 170 -17.31 -7.70 14.32
CA THR A 170 -17.37 -6.30 13.89
C THR A 170 -17.23 -5.31 15.07
N ALA A 171 -17.87 -5.58 16.21
CA ALA A 171 -17.80 -4.71 17.38
C ALA A 171 -16.36 -4.57 17.90
N LYS A 172 -15.60 -5.68 17.93
CA LYS A 172 -14.19 -5.65 18.37
C LYS A 172 -13.31 -4.87 17.40
N ALA A 173 -13.58 -4.98 16.10
CA ALA A 173 -12.84 -4.22 15.08
C ALA A 173 -13.05 -2.71 15.25
N ILE A 174 -14.30 -2.28 15.44
CA ILE A 174 -14.65 -0.87 15.64
C ILE A 174 -14.02 -0.34 16.95
N GLU A 175 -14.15 -1.07 18.05
CA GLU A 175 -13.57 -0.69 19.35
C GLU A 175 -12.05 -0.51 19.26
N LEU A 176 -11.36 -1.47 18.63
CA LEU A 176 -9.92 -1.41 18.45
C LEU A 176 -9.50 -0.18 17.60
N TRP A 177 -10.19 0.07 16.50
CA TRP A 177 -9.93 1.24 15.68
C TRP A 177 -10.20 2.54 16.44
N LYS A 178 -11.31 2.66 17.16
CA LYS A 178 -11.61 3.86 17.96
C LYS A 178 -10.54 4.12 19.03
N THR A 179 -10.09 3.07 19.71
CA THR A 179 -9.03 3.17 20.74
C THR A 179 -7.71 3.66 20.17
N HIS A 180 -7.39 3.33 18.92
CA HIS A 180 -6.11 3.66 18.27
C HIS A 180 -6.25 4.65 17.13
N ASN A 181 -7.33 5.45 17.11
CA ASN A 181 -7.62 6.41 16.04
C ASN A 181 -6.87 7.75 16.20
N ALA A 182 -5.59 7.70 16.56
CA ALA A 182 -4.79 8.92 16.61
C ALA A 182 -4.81 9.64 15.25
N ASP A 183 -5.03 10.95 15.27
CA ASP A 183 -5.13 11.77 14.07
C ASP A 183 -6.14 11.26 13.03
N GLY A 184 -7.18 10.54 13.44
CA GLY A 184 -8.23 10.06 12.54
C GLY A 184 -7.77 9.03 11.51
N VAL A 185 -6.66 8.33 11.76
CA VAL A 185 -6.07 7.38 10.81
C VAL A 185 -7.02 6.24 10.43
N PHE A 186 -7.95 5.89 11.31
CA PHE A 186 -8.97 4.87 11.08
C PHE A 186 -10.38 5.43 10.86
N SER A 187 -10.55 6.76 10.86
CA SER A 187 -11.86 7.37 10.68
C SER A 187 -12.60 6.91 9.41
N PRO A 188 -11.92 6.74 8.24
CA PRO A 188 -12.59 6.19 7.06
C PRO A 188 -13.15 4.78 7.28
N GLN A 189 -12.37 3.90 7.93
CA GLN A 189 -12.75 2.51 8.19
C GLN A 189 -13.88 2.42 9.23
N ILE A 190 -13.76 3.21 10.32
CA ILE A 190 -14.78 3.27 11.37
C ILE A 190 -16.10 3.73 10.78
N GLY A 191 -16.11 4.87 10.09
CA GLY A 191 -17.32 5.42 9.49
C GLY A 191 -17.96 4.47 8.47
N HIS A 192 -17.15 3.84 7.60
CA HIS A 192 -17.62 2.88 6.63
C HIS A 192 -18.32 1.67 7.29
N ILE A 193 -17.69 1.06 8.29
CA ILE A 193 -18.23 -0.13 8.96
C ILE A 193 -19.42 0.22 9.84
N LEU A 194 -19.43 1.37 10.52
CA LEU A 194 -20.60 1.85 11.26
C LEU A 194 -21.81 2.02 10.33
N ALA A 195 -21.62 2.68 9.18
CA ALA A 195 -22.68 2.88 8.20
C ALA A 195 -23.22 1.55 7.63
N GLN A 196 -22.34 0.57 7.38
CA GLN A 196 -22.75 -0.78 6.96
C GLN A 196 -23.58 -1.54 8.01
N ASN A 197 -23.48 -1.14 9.28
CA ASN A 197 -24.20 -1.75 10.40
C ASN A 197 -25.36 -0.87 10.88
N ASP A 198 -25.90 0.01 10.01
CA ASP A 198 -27.04 0.90 10.27
C ASP A 198 -26.81 1.88 11.43
N GLN A 199 -25.56 2.16 11.81
CA GLN A 199 -25.16 3.13 12.84
C GLN A 199 -24.81 4.47 12.19
N VAL A 200 -25.75 5.04 11.45
CA VAL A 200 -25.52 6.18 10.53
C VAL A 200 -25.10 7.43 11.29
N GLU A 201 -25.79 7.78 12.38
CA GLU A 201 -25.52 8.97 13.17
C GLU A 201 -24.12 8.94 13.81
N GLU A 202 -23.66 7.75 14.13
CA GLU A 202 -22.31 7.54 14.69
C GLU A 202 -21.24 7.52 13.59
N ALA A 203 -21.58 7.10 12.37
CA ALA A 203 -20.69 7.03 11.23
C ALA A 203 -20.31 8.40 10.67
N GLU A 204 -21.28 9.33 10.61
CA GLU A 204 -21.13 10.64 9.97
C GLU A 204 -19.95 11.48 10.49
N PRO A 205 -19.70 11.63 11.80
CA PRO A 205 -18.55 12.38 12.30
C PRO A 205 -17.21 11.81 11.83
N PHE A 206 -17.06 10.47 11.80
CA PHE A 206 -15.85 9.82 11.33
C PHE A 206 -15.62 10.02 9.82
N LEU A 207 -16.70 9.93 9.02
CA LEU A 207 -16.62 10.16 7.58
C LEU A 207 -16.30 11.61 7.26
N SER A 208 -16.90 12.55 8.00
CA SER A 208 -16.63 13.99 7.87
C SER A 208 -15.18 14.31 8.19
N GLU A 209 -14.66 13.84 9.32
CA GLU A 209 -13.24 14.00 9.68
C GLU A 209 -12.31 13.41 8.61
N ALA A 210 -12.64 12.23 8.10
CA ALA A 210 -11.86 11.57 7.06
C ALA A 210 -11.86 12.38 5.76
N LEU A 211 -13.02 12.90 5.35
CA LEU A 211 -13.17 13.70 4.13
C LEU A 211 -12.41 15.03 4.25
N THR A 212 -12.53 15.72 5.36
CA THR A 212 -11.80 16.97 5.62
C THR A 212 -10.28 16.78 5.51
N LYS A 213 -9.74 15.74 6.15
CA LYS A 213 -8.32 15.44 6.07
C LYS A 213 -7.86 15.06 4.67
N LEU A 214 -8.68 14.26 3.97
CA LEU A 214 -8.40 13.89 2.58
C LEU A 214 -8.34 15.13 1.68
N LEU A 215 -9.28 16.05 1.81
CA LEU A 215 -9.36 17.26 1.00
C LEU A 215 -8.19 18.21 1.29
N SER A 216 -7.82 18.38 2.55
CA SER A 216 -6.65 19.19 2.92
C SER A 216 -5.35 18.61 2.32
N ASN A 217 -5.14 17.32 2.44
CA ASN A 217 -3.98 16.64 1.85
C ASN A 217 -4.00 16.72 0.31
N LEU A 218 -5.18 16.64 -0.30
CA LEU A 218 -5.34 16.74 -1.75
C LEU A 218 -4.99 18.14 -2.26
N VAL A 219 -5.45 19.20 -1.61
CA VAL A 219 -5.09 20.60 -1.94
C VAL A 219 -3.57 20.77 -1.90
N ASN A 220 -2.93 20.35 -0.82
CA ASN A 220 -1.46 20.40 -0.69
C ASN A 220 -0.75 19.60 -1.79
N THR A 221 -1.30 18.44 -2.16
CA THR A 221 -0.74 17.60 -3.22
C THR A 221 -0.86 18.27 -4.59
N ILE A 222 -2.00 18.91 -4.90
CA ILE A 222 -2.21 19.68 -6.13
C ILE A 222 -1.20 20.82 -6.22
N VAL A 223 -1.04 21.59 -5.14
CA VAL A 223 -0.03 22.68 -5.07
C VAL A 223 1.38 22.11 -5.28
N GLY A 224 1.71 20.97 -4.67
CA GLY A 224 3.01 20.32 -4.86
C GLY A 224 3.26 19.95 -6.33
N TYR A 225 2.28 19.33 -7.00
CA TYR A 225 2.40 18.99 -8.42
C TYR A 225 2.45 20.21 -9.32
N MET A 226 1.63 21.23 -9.06
CA MET A 226 1.69 22.52 -9.76
C MET A 226 3.14 23.06 -9.73
N ASN A 227 3.74 23.14 -8.54
CA ASN A 227 5.12 23.63 -8.38
C ASN A 227 6.13 22.78 -9.14
N VAL A 228 5.99 21.46 -9.16
CA VAL A 228 6.87 20.54 -9.91
C VAL A 228 6.77 20.82 -11.41
N TYR A 229 5.54 20.93 -11.95
CA TYR A 229 5.33 21.13 -13.37
C TYR A 229 5.77 22.53 -13.80
N MET A 230 5.46 23.56 -13.02
CA MET A 230 5.91 24.94 -13.29
C MET A 230 7.44 25.02 -13.34
N LYS A 231 8.16 24.43 -12.39
CA LYS A 231 9.63 24.39 -12.37
C LYS A 231 10.24 23.63 -13.56
N ARG A 232 9.50 22.69 -14.13
CA ARG A 232 9.89 21.97 -15.36
C ARG A 232 9.53 22.70 -16.64
N GLY A 233 8.78 23.81 -16.57
CA GLY A 233 8.22 24.50 -17.74
C GLY A 233 7.10 23.71 -18.43
N ASP A 234 6.53 22.69 -17.77
CA ASP A 234 5.44 21.87 -18.29
C ASP A 234 4.09 22.54 -18.02
N GLN A 235 3.75 23.50 -18.87
CA GLN A 235 2.52 24.26 -18.76
C GLN A 235 1.27 23.39 -18.97
N ALA A 236 1.34 22.40 -19.86
CA ALA A 236 0.21 21.52 -20.14
C ALA A 236 -0.20 20.70 -18.91
N SER A 237 0.77 20.09 -18.20
CA SER A 237 0.50 19.37 -16.96
C SER A 237 0.09 20.30 -15.83
N THR A 238 0.62 21.53 -15.76
CA THR A 238 0.21 22.56 -14.79
C THR A 238 -1.27 22.92 -14.98
N GLN A 239 -1.69 23.18 -16.22
CA GLN A 239 -3.09 23.50 -16.52
C GLN A 239 -4.02 22.31 -16.23
N ALA A 240 -3.60 21.10 -16.56
CA ALA A 240 -4.38 19.89 -16.34
C ALA A 240 -4.66 19.65 -14.84
N ILE A 241 -3.62 19.72 -13.98
CA ILE A 241 -3.78 19.48 -12.53
C ILE A 241 -4.62 20.56 -11.85
N LEU A 242 -4.44 21.82 -12.23
CA LEU A 242 -5.21 22.92 -11.67
C LEU A 242 -6.68 22.89 -12.11
N SER A 243 -6.96 22.65 -13.39
CA SER A 243 -8.32 22.50 -13.91
C SER A 243 -9.06 21.34 -13.25
N TRP A 244 -8.38 20.20 -13.07
CA TRP A 244 -8.94 19.06 -12.36
C TRP A 244 -9.24 19.41 -10.89
N GLY A 245 -8.29 20.07 -10.20
CA GLY A 245 -8.45 20.50 -8.82
C GLY A 245 -9.63 21.45 -8.63
N VAL A 246 -9.73 22.48 -9.45
CA VAL A 246 -10.86 23.43 -9.43
C VAL A 246 -12.19 22.71 -9.63
N GLY A 247 -12.29 21.85 -10.66
CA GLY A 247 -13.52 21.11 -10.94
C GLY A 247 -13.96 20.22 -9.77
N LEU A 248 -13.00 19.59 -9.07
CA LEU A 248 -13.28 18.77 -7.90
C LEU A 248 -13.76 19.62 -6.71
N LEU A 249 -13.03 20.69 -6.38
CA LEU A 249 -13.33 21.53 -5.23
C LEU A 249 -14.68 22.27 -5.39
N LEU A 250 -14.99 22.77 -6.58
CA LEU A 250 -16.29 23.39 -6.86
C LEU A 250 -17.45 22.38 -6.79
N GLY A 251 -17.19 21.08 -7.01
CA GLY A 251 -18.19 20.02 -6.80
C GLY A 251 -18.60 19.82 -5.34
N LEU A 252 -17.81 20.36 -4.40
CA LEU A 252 -18.08 20.32 -2.95
C LEU A 252 -18.85 21.57 -2.46
N ARG A 253 -19.30 22.43 -3.36
CA ARG A 253 -20.11 23.61 -3.03
C ARG A 253 -21.60 23.25 -3.06
N GLU A 254 -22.33 23.75 -2.08
CA GLU A 254 -23.79 23.86 -2.17
C GLU A 254 -24.17 25.12 -2.97
N ALA A 255 -25.31 25.04 -3.67
CA ALA A 255 -25.78 26.22 -4.44
C ALA A 255 -25.95 27.43 -3.53
N ASP A 256 -25.43 28.57 -3.98
CA ASP A 256 -25.54 29.89 -3.33
C ASP A 256 -24.95 30.02 -1.92
N LYS A 257 -24.17 29.03 -1.48
CA LYS A 257 -23.41 29.12 -0.22
C LYS A 257 -21.92 29.10 -0.49
N PRO A 258 -21.17 30.17 -0.15
CA PRO A 258 -19.73 30.16 -0.22
C PRO A 258 -19.15 29.25 0.84
N ASN A 259 -18.08 28.52 0.50
CA ASN A 259 -17.30 27.78 1.43
C ASN A 259 -15.79 27.98 1.20
N TYR A 260 -14.96 27.47 2.09
CA TYR A 260 -13.51 27.65 2.02
C TYR A 260 -12.89 27.24 0.68
N PHE A 261 -13.45 26.25 -0.02
CA PHE A 261 -12.89 25.82 -1.31
C PHE A 261 -13.19 26.77 -2.47
N ASP A 262 -14.15 27.71 -2.32
CA ASP A 262 -14.29 28.82 -3.29
C ASP A 262 -13.07 29.74 -3.25
N ARG A 263 -12.55 30.03 -2.05
CA ARG A 263 -11.30 30.77 -1.87
C ARG A 263 -10.11 30.05 -2.47
N VAL A 264 -9.92 28.76 -2.18
CA VAL A 264 -8.84 27.94 -2.75
C VAL A 264 -8.95 27.87 -4.27
N SER A 265 -10.16 27.64 -4.79
CA SER A 265 -10.40 27.55 -6.23
C SER A 265 -10.14 28.87 -6.96
N ALA A 266 -10.43 30.02 -6.33
CA ALA A 266 -10.09 31.32 -6.91
C ALA A 266 -8.56 31.48 -7.08
N VAL A 267 -7.78 31.07 -6.10
CA VAL A 267 -6.31 31.07 -6.17
C VAL A 267 -5.80 30.08 -7.24
N PHE A 268 -6.39 28.89 -7.32
CA PHE A 268 -6.03 27.91 -8.37
C PHE A 268 -6.37 28.42 -9.77
N LEU A 269 -7.49 29.13 -9.95
CA LEU A 269 -7.84 29.77 -11.22
C LEU A 269 -6.84 30.88 -11.59
N ALA A 270 -6.35 31.66 -10.64
CA ALA A 270 -5.33 32.65 -10.91
C ALA A 270 -4.00 32.01 -11.36
N ALA A 271 -3.59 30.93 -10.72
CA ALA A 271 -2.42 30.15 -11.13
C ALA A 271 -2.60 29.48 -12.50
N LEU A 272 -3.79 28.97 -12.80
CA LEU A 272 -4.16 28.42 -14.10
C LEU A 272 -4.05 29.48 -15.19
N ALA A 273 -4.60 30.66 -14.95
CA ALA A 273 -4.50 31.77 -15.90
C ALA A 273 -3.06 32.18 -16.18
N GLY A 274 -2.20 32.22 -15.16
CA GLY A 274 -0.76 32.47 -15.36
C GLY A 274 -0.08 31.42 -16.24
N SER A 275 -0.39 30.16 -16.05
CA SER A 275 0.13 29.06 -16.88
C SER A 275 -0.41 29.16 -18.33
N GLN A 276 -1.68 29.51 -18.53
CA GLN A 276 -2.27 29.75 -19.84
C GLN A 276 -1.58 30.93 -20.53
N PHE A 277 -1.37 32.03 -19.82
CA PHE A 277 -0.68 33.21 -20.34
C PHE A 277 0.74 32.87 -20.81
N LEU A 278 1.51 32.15 -20.00
CA LEU A 278 2.86 31.70 -20.36
C LEU A 278 2.89 30.73 -21.56
N SER A 279 1.76 30.10 -21.88
CA SER A 279 1.58 29.23 -23.06
C SER A 279 1.11 30.02 -24.31
N GLY A 280 0.98 31.35 -24.24
CA GLY A 280 0.47 32.18 -25.33
C GLY A 280 -1.06 32.17 -25.50
N GLN A 281 -1.79 31.65 -24.51
CA GLN A 281 -3.25 31.55 -24.49
C GLN A 281 -3.83 32.77 -23.75
N GLY A 282 -3.63 33.97 -24.31
CA GLY A 282 -3.98 35.23 -23.65
C GLY A 282 -5.48 35.40 -23.41
N ASP A 283 -6.32 35.00 -24.35
CA ASP A 283 -7.80 35.14 -24.23
C ASP A 283 -8.33 34.17 -23.18
N GLU A 284 -7.87 32.92 -23.17
CA GLU A 284 -8.23 31.91 -22.13
C GLU A 284 -7.76 32.37 -20.75
N ALA A 285 -6.55 32.92 -20.66
CA ALA A 285 -6.01 33.45 -19.40
C ALA A 285 -6.88 34.56 -18.87
N ARG A 286 -7.36 35.49 -19.72
CA ARG A 286 -8.28 36.58 -19.34
C ARG A 286 -9.60 36.03 -18.82
N ASP A 287 -10.22 35.11 -19.53
CA ASP A 287 -11.50 34.49 -19.11
C ASP A 287 -11.34 33.73 -17.79
N THR A 288 -10.20 33.11 -17.57
CA THR A 288 -9.88 32.40 -16.32
C THR A 288 -9.67 33.38 -15.15
N LEU A 289 -9.01 34.50 -15.40
CA LEU A 289 -8.87 35.58 -14.39
C LEU A 289 -10.22 36.21 -14.00
N ILE A 290 -11.14 36.40 -14.95
CA ILE A 290 -12.51 36.88 -14.67
C ILE A 290 -13.20 35.90 -13.71
N LYS A 291 -13.14 34.61 -13.99
CA LYS A 291 -13.70 33.55 -13.11
C LYS A 291 -13.04 33.54 -11.72
N ALA A 292 -11.74 33.74 -11.64
CA ALA A 292 -11.03 33.86 -10.37
C ALA A 292 -11.53 35.08 -9.55
N LYS A 293 -11.67 36.23 -10.20
CA LYS A 293 -12.22 37.47 -9.58
C LYS A 293 -13.65 37.26 -9.07
N GLU A 294 -14.53 36.74 -9.92
CA GLU A 294 -15.93 36.48 -9.57
C GLU A 294 -16.05 35.54 -8.37
N LEU A 295 -15.28 34.46 -8.37
CA LEU A 295 -15.29 33.49 -7.29
C LEU A 295 -14.71 34.04 -5.97
N ALA A 296 -13.63 34.82 -6.06
CA ALA A 296 -13.07 35.52 -4.91
C ALA A 296 -14.05 36.52 -4.32
N ALA A 297 -14.70 37.32 -5.17
CA ALA A 297 -15.72 38.28 -4.75
C ALA A 297 -16.95 37.60 -4.13
N PHE A 298 -17.36 36.47 -4.68
CA PHE A 298 -18.45 35.66 -4.12
C PHE A 298 -18.13 35.19 -2.69
N PHE A 299 -16.91 34.65 -2.48
CA PHE A 299 -16.47 34.24 -1.15
C PHE A 299 -16.34 35.43 -0.20
N ASP A 300 -15.70 36.53 -0.63
CA ASP A 300 -15.44 37.72 0.20
C ASP A 300 -16.72 38.48 0.61
N ALA A 301 -17.82 38.29 -0.13
CA ALA A 301 -19.11 38.87 0.22
C ALA A 301 -19.74 38.26 1.50
N SER A 302 -19.45 36.99 1.77
CA SER A 302 -19.91 36.26 2.96
C SER A 302 -18.92 35.13 3.30
N PRO A 303 -17.72 35.46 3.80
CA PRO A 303 -16.68 34.47 4.02
C PRO A 303 -17.09 33.39 5.02
N SER A 304 -16.96 32.13 4.66
CA SER A 304 -17.13 31.01 5.57
C SER A 304 -15.89 30.14 5.60
N TYR A 305 -15.37 29.92 6.82
CA TYR A 305 -14.30 29.02 7.16
C TYR A 305 -14.81 27.80 7.93
N ASP A 306 -16.14 27.69 8.13
CA ASP A 306 -16.78 26.54 8.76
C ASP A 306 -16.75 25.35 7.79
N GLU A 307 -16.14 24.26 8.21
CA GLU A 307 -16.03 23.05 7.38
C GLU A 307 -17.39 22.42 7.09
N SER A 308 -18.43 22.68 7.93
CA SER A 308 -19.79 22.20 7.71
C SER A 308 -20.52 22.87 6.53
N ASP A 309 -19.99 23.97 5.98
CA ASP A 309 -20.48 24.56 4.73
C ASP A 309 -19.94 23.84 3.48
N ILE A 310 -19.05 22.88 3.68
CA ILE A 310 -18.56 22.00 2.61
C ILE A 310 -19.56 20.84 2.44
N ARG A 311 -20.03 20.64 1.22
CA ARG A 311 -20.98 19.56 0.90
C ARG A 311 -20.45 18.21 1.36
N PHE A 312 -21.33 17.38 1.91
CA PHE A 312 -21.07 16.05 2.49
C PHE A 312 -20.34 16.05 3.84
N ILE A 313 -20.00 17.20 4.41
CA ILE A 313 -19.40 17.28 5.74
C ILE A 313 -20.47 17.68 6.74
N THR A 314 -20.70 16.85 7.75
CA THR A 314 -21.52 17.20 8.90
C THR A 314 -20.67 18.00 9.89
N ARG A 315 -21.34 18.83 10.71
CA ARG A 315 -20.67 19.75 11.63
C ARG A 315 -19.70 18.99 12.57
N ILE A 316 -18.43 19.39 12.51
CA ILE A 316 -17.40 19.00 13.47
C ILE A 316 -17.17 20.18 14.40
N GLU A 317 -17.41 20.01 15.70
CA GLU A 317 -17.24 21.11 16.66
C GLU A 317 -15.80 21.63 16.64
N GLY A 318 -15.65 22.94 16.40
CA GLY A 318 -14.36 23.64 16.42
C GLY A 318 -13.50 23.47 15.18
N ALA A 319 -13.98 22.79 14.13
CA ALA A 319 -13.26 22.68 12.88
C ALA A 319 -13.41 23.97 12.06
N SER A 320 -12.27 24.58 11.73
CA SER A 320 -12.18 25.80 10.92
C SER A 320 -10.94 25.76 10.06
N ALA A 321 -11.10 26.07 8.78
CA ALA A 321 -9.99 26.13 7.84
C ALA A 321 -9.09 27.34 8.14
N HIS A 322 -7.78 27.16 7.96
CA HIS A 322 -6.77 28.22 8.07
C HIS A 322 -5.79 28.12 6.90
N ASP A 323 -5.41 29.29 6.37
CA ASP A 323 -4.42 29.40 5.29
C ASP A 323 -3.57 30.67 5.43
N ASP A 324 -2.54 30.77 4.60
CA ASP A 324 -1.63 31.91 4.48
C ASP A 324 -1.77 32.65 3.13
N MET A 325 -2.88 32.45 2.41
CA MET A 325 -3.09 33.01 1.06
C MET A 325 -3.35 34.54 1.06
N GLY A 326 -3.61 35.16 2.20
CA GLY A 326 -3.90 36.59 2.34
C GLY A 326 -5.12 36.86 3.21
N ALA A 327 -5.44 38.12 3.49
CA ALA A 327 -6.56 38.48 4.36
C ALA A 327 -7.92 38.15 3.72
N THR A 328 -8.04 38.30 2.40
CA THR A 328 -9.24 38.02 1.61
C THR A 328 -8.96 37.03 0.49
N ALA A 329 -9.99 36.45 -0.11
CA ALA A 329 -9.81 35.61 -1.30
C ALA A 329 -9.24 36.40 -2.47
N MET A 330 -9.64 37.68 -2.59
CA MET A 330 -9.12 38.61 -3.59
C MET A 330 -7.63 38.89 -3.39
N ASP A 331 -7.15 39.00 -2.14
CA ASP A 331 -5.72 39.10 -1.85
C ASP A 331 -4.96 37.82 -2.24
N GLY A 332 -5.55 36.65 -2.00
CA GLY A 332 -5.01 35.37 -2.45
C GLY A 332 -4.82 35.31 -3.98
N VAL A 333 -5.81 35.78 -4.74
CA VAL A 333 -5.72 35.90 -6.21
C VAL A 333 -4.59 36.83 -6.62
N ARG A 334 -4.50 38.04 -6.00
CA ARG A 334 -3.42 39.02 -6.28
C ARG A 334 -2.03 38.42 -6.00
N ASN A 335 -1.92 37.75 -4.86
CA ASN A 335 -0.67 37.08 -4.48
C ASN A 335 -0.27 35.99 -5.50
N ALA A 336 -1.21 35.17 -5.93
CA ALA A 336 -0.96 34.16 -6.96
C ALA A 336 -0.52 34.77 -8.30
N VAL A 337 -1.14 35.85 -8.74
CA VAL A 337 -0.74 36.59 -9.95
C VAL A 337 0.68 37.14 -9.81
N SER A 338 1.01 37.75 -8.66
CA SER A 338 2.34 38.36 -8.43
C SER A 338 3.48 37.34 -8.44
N GLN A 339 3.22 36.06 -8.07
CA GLN A 339 4.23 34.99 -8.07
C GLN A 339 4.78 34.66 -9.47
N PHE A 340 4.08 35.06 -10.54
CA PHE A 340 4.57 34.86 -11.90
C PHE A 340 5.67 35.84 -12.31
N GLU A 341 5.87 36.95 -11.58
CA GLU A 341 6.89 37.97 -11.85
C GLU A 341 6.86 38.46 -13.32
N ASN A 342 5.67 38.57 -13.91
CA ASN A 342 5.46 38.94 -15.32
C ASN A 342 4.61 40.19 -15.41
N GLU A 343 5.19 41.30 -15.92
CA GLU A 343 4.55 42.63 -16.01
C GLU A 343 3.30 42.62 -16.90
N GLU A 344 3.35 41.89 -18.04
CA GLU A 344 2.23 41.82 -18.98
C GLU A 344 1.04 41.02 -18.38
N PHE A 345 1.33 39.94 -17.66
CA PHE A 345 0.31 39.19 -16.95
C PHE A 345 -0.30 40.01 -15.80
N THR A 346 0.52 40.75 -15.08
CA THR A 346 0.05 41.69 -14.04
C THR A 346 -0.82 42.79 -14.64
N ALA A 347 -0.47 43.35 -15.81
CA ALA A 347 -1.27 44.31 -16.52
C ALA A 347 -2.63 43.72 -16.98
N LEU A 348 -2.65 42.46 -17.44
CA LEU A 348 -3.87 41.74 -17.77
C LEU A 348 -4.80 41.62 -16.55
N TRP A 349 -4.24 41.25 -15.38
CA TRP A 349 -4.99 41.18 -14.12
C TRP A 349 -5.57 42.55 -13.74
N ASN A 350 -4.78 43.60 -13.82
CA ASN A 350 -5.26 44.96 -13.51
C ASN A 350 -6.45 45.36 -14.39
N ALA A 351 -6.35 45.10 -15.70
CA ALA A 351 -7.43 45.39 -16.66
C ALA A 351 -8.72 44.56 -16.41
N VAL A 352 -8.59 43.37 -15.83
CA VAL A 352 -9.73 42.53 -15.41
C VAL A 352 -10.29 42.98 -14.04
N SER A 353 -9.46 43.59 -13.18
CA SER A 353 -9.81 43.96 -11.82
C SER A 353 -10.56 45.30 -11.73
N GLU A 354 -10.31 46.19 -12.71
CA GLU A 354 -11.07 47.42 -12.89
C GLU A 354 -12.52 47.11 -13.30
#